data_f5f8093609350c5b37fbfe759346377a
#
_entry.id   f5f8093609350c5b37fbfe759346377a
#
_cell.length_a   1.000
_cell.length_b   1.000
_cell.length_c   1.000
_cell.angle_alpha   90.00
_cell.angle_beta   90.00
_cell.angle_gamma   90.00
#
_symmetry.space_group_name_H-M   'P 1'
#
loop_
_entity.id
_entity.type
_entity.pdbx_description
1 polymer ?
#
loop_
_entity_poly.entity_id
_entity_poly.type
_entity_poly.pdbx_seq_one_letter_code
_entity_poly.pdbx_strand_id
1 'polypeptide(L)'
;MSAEYVIGIDLGTTNSVVAYAPYGEESPSISLLEIPQVVSAGTIENRLSLPSFLYLPTQGEKGFELPWDDSPEYVVGDYARKQSADVPDRTVGAAKSWLAHHRVDRHQKILPWNAPADVEKISPVDATSAFLKHLVAAWGHQFPEVTFAEQKVVLTVPASFDASARELTRDAAIRAGLPEDFILLEEPQAALYSWLHQTGDRWRKLVNVNDAILVVDIGGGTTDLTLVKVSEESGELELKRTAVGNHLLVGGDNMDLALAHQAA
;
A
#
# COMPACT_ATOMS: atom_id res chain seq x y z
N MET A 1 9.34 -24.83 5.48
CA MET A 1 10.47 -24.61 4.51
C MET A 1 11.12 -23.28 4.85
N SER A 2 12.38 -23.03 4.49
CA SER A 2 12.97 -21.69 4.68
C SER A 2 12.44 -20.74 3.62
N ALA A 3 12.19 -19.46 3.99
CA ALA A 3 11.79 -18.45 3.02
C ALA A 3 12.80 -18.34 1.87
N GLU A 4 12.31 -18.23 0.64
CA GLU A 4 13.13 -18.04 -0.55
C GLU A 4 13.27 -16.57 -0.92
N TYR A 5 12.28 -15.75 -0.53
CA TYR A 5 12.22 -14.33 -0.84
C TYR A 5 11.92 -13.45 0.38
N VAL A 6 12.40 -12.21 0.29
CA VAL A 6 11.86 -11.09 1.07
C VAL A 6 10.91 -10.32 0.16
N ILE A 7 9.70 -10.10 0.63
CA ILE A 7 8.64 -9.39 -0.10
C ILE A 7 8.33 -8.09 0.63
N GLY A 8 8.44 -6.97 -0.05
CA GLY A 8 8.02 -5.66 0.43
C GLY A 8 6.71 -5.24 -0.24
N ILE A 9 5.71 -4.89 0.54
CA ILE A 9 4.44 -4.34 0.05
C ILE A 9 4.35 -2.88 0.48
N ASP A 10 4.25 -1.98 -0.48
CA ASP A 10 3.83 -0.61 -0.23
C ASP A 10 2.32 -0.51 -0.49
N LEU A 11 1.56 -0.46 0.60
CA LEU A 11 0.10 -0.32 0.56
C LEU A 11 -0.25 1.17 0.57
N GLY A 12 -0.23 1.82 -0.59
CA GLY A 12 -0.52 3.24 -0.70
C GLY A 12 -2.02 3.57 -0.69
N THR A 13 -2.35 4.83 -0.37
CA THR A 13 -3.74 5.33 -0.45
C THR A 13 -4.27 5.31 -1.87
N THR A 14 -3.41 5.61 -2.85
CA THR A 14 -3.79 5.72 -4.27
C THR A 14 -3.32 4.53 -5.09
N ASN A 15 -2.11 4.02 -4.82
CA ASN A 15 -1.52 2.88 -5.52
C ASN A 15 -0.77 1.99 -4.54
N SER A 16 -0.79 0.69 -4.79
CA SER A 16 -0.02 -0.30 -4.05
C SER A 16 1.00 -0.98 -4.97
N VAL A 17 2.17 -1.31 -4.42
CA VAL A 17 3.29 -1.93 -5.16
C VAL A 17 3.83 -3.09 -4.35
N VAL A 18 4.27 -4.14 -5.04
CA VAL A 18 5.00 -5.26 -4.45
C VAL A 18 6.38 -5.34 -5.07
N ALA A 19 7.40 -5.31 -4.23
CA ALA A 19 8.77 -5.58 -4.59
C ALA A 19 9.24 -6.87 -3.90
N TYR A 20 10.16 -7.59 -4.52
CA TYR A 20 10.73 -8.80 -3.94
C TYR A 20 12.20 -8.97 -4.30
N ALA A 21 12.90 -9.71 -3.46
CA ALA A 21 14.32 -10.04 -3.65
C ALA A 21 14.61 -11.42 -3.05
N PRO A 22 15.61 -12.18 -3.57
CA PRO A 22 16.04 -13.43 -2.97
C PRO A 22 16.45 -13.24 -1.51
N TYR A 23 16.02 -14.15 -0.64
CA TYR A 23 16.36 -14.12 0.78
C TYR A 23 17.77 -14.68 1.02
N GLY A 24 18.57 -14.01 1.84
CA GLY A 24 19.90 -14.47 2.25
C GLY A 24 21.04 -14.10 1.30
N GLU A 25 20.81 -13.39 0.22
CA GLU A 25 21.86 -12.82 -0.64
C GLU A 25 22.42 -11.52 -0.04
N GLU A 26 23.74 -11.29 -0.14
CA GLU A 26 24.38 -10.07 0.36
C GLU A 26 24.01 -8.81 -0.42
N SER A 27 23.76 -8.94 -1.72
CA SER A 27 23.40 -7.83 -2.62
C SER A 27 22.32 -8.28 -3.61
N PRO A 28 21.09 -8.54 -3.14
CA PRO A 28 20.04 -9.09 -3.97
C PRO A 28 19.55 -8.06 -4.99
N SER A 29 19.19 -8.55 -6.17
CA SER A 29 18.48 -7.74 -7.15
C SER A 29 17.01 -7.58 -6.72
N ILE A 30 16.54 -6.35 -6.59
CA ILE A 30 15.14 -6.05 -6.28
C ILE A 30 14.35 -6.03 -7.58
N SER A 31 13.26 -6.78 -7.61
CA SER A 31 12.31 -6.85 -8.72
C SER A 31 10.92 -6.39 -8.29
N LEU A 32 10.14 -5.88 -9.23
CA LEU A 32 8.72 -5.56 -9.01
C LEU A 32 7.85 -6.70 -9.50
N LEU A 33 6.80 -7.01 -8.75
CA LEU A 33 5.79 -7.99 -9.14
C LEU A 33 4.92 -7.42 -10.28
N GLU A 34 4.73 -8.20 -11.32
CA GLU A 34 3.71 -7.91 -12.33
C GLU A 34 2.33 -8.33 -11.79
N ILE A 35 1.39 -7.39 -11.78
CA ILE A 35 0.07 -7.57 -11.16
C ILE A 35 -0.98 -7.60 -12.29
N PRO A 36 -1.50 -8.79 -12.65
CA PRO A 36 -2.64 -8.89 -13.56
C PRO A 36 -3.86 -8.20 -12.97
N GLN A 37 -4.48 -7.31 -13.72
CA GLN A 37 -5.67 -6.60 -13.29
C GLN A 37 -6.59 -6.29 -14.46
N VAL A 38 -7.88 -6.22 -14.21
CA VAL A 38 -8.87 -5.82 -15.20
C VAL A 38 -8.69 -4.35 -15.52
N VAL A 39 -8.49 -4.01 -16.81
CA VAL A 39 -8.36 -2.63 -17.29
C VAL A 39 -9.60 -2.15 -18.04
N SER A 40 -10.38 -3.08 -18.59
CA SER A 40 -11.73 -2.93 -19.13
C SER A 40 -12.44 -4.27 -19.07
N ALA A 41 -13.76 -4.32 -19.16
CA ALA A 41 -14.51 -5.58 -19.15
C ALA A 41 -13.96 -6.55 -20.21
N GLY A 42 -13.56 -7.75 -19.77
CA GLY A 42 -12.96 -8.79 -20.61
C GLY A 42 -11.49 -8.55 -20.98
N THR A 43 -10.83 -7.54 -20.43
CA THR A 43 -9.41 -7.26 -20.76
C THR A 43 -8.58 -7.18 -19.48
N ILE A 44 -7.55 -8.03 -19.41
CA ILE A 44 -6.57 -8.06 -18.33
C ILE A 44 -5.24 -7.55 -18.87
N GLU A 45 -4.53 -6.74 -18.06
CA GLU A 45 -3.16 -6.33 -18.34
C GLU A 45 -2.31 -6.48 -17.08
N ASN A 46 -1.03 -6.80 -17.25
CA ASN A 46 -0.05 -6.77 -16.19
C ASN A 46 0.44 -5.34 -15.96
N ARG A 47 0.47 -4.92 -14.70
CA ARG A 47 0.99 -3.61 -14.28
C ARG A 47 1.95 -3.79 -13.11
N LEU A 48 2.88 -2.86 -12.94
CA LEU A 48 3.82 -2.85 -11.81
C LEU A 48 3.25 -2.17 -10.56
N SER A 49 2.04 -1.62 -10.66
CA SER A 49 1.31 -1.05 -9.52
C SER A 49 -0.17 -1.37 -9.63
N LEU A 50 -0.82 -1.50 -8.49
CA LEU A 50 -2.26 -1.73 -8.36
C LEU A 50 -2.90 -0.45 -7.82
N PRO A 51 -3.74 0.27 -8.57
CA PRO A 51 -4.54 1.34 -8.00
C PRO A 51 -5.36 0.83 -6.81
N SER A 52 -5.27 1.53 -5.67
CA SER A 52 -5.95 1.17 -4.41
C SER A 52 -7.44 1.57 -4.47
N PHE A 53 -8.12 1.08 -5.49
CA PHE A 53 -9.53 1.27 -5.76
C PHE A 53 -10.23 -0.08 -5.87
N LEU A 54 -11.48 -0.12 -5.41
CA LEU A 54 -12.33 -1.30 -5.45
C LEU A 54 -13.70 -0.91 -6.00
N TYR A 55 -14.18 -1.64 -6.98
CA TYR A 55 -15.50 -1.50 -7.56
C TYR A 55 -16.40 -2.64 -7.09
N LEU A 56 -17.65 -2.32 -6.76
CA LEU A 56 -18.70 -3.24 -6.34
C LEU A 56 -19.61 -3.54 -7.56
N PRO A 57 -19.41 -4.66 -8.26
CA PRO A 57 -20.20 -5.00 -9.44
C PRO A 57 -21.69 -5.13 -9.12
N THR A 58 -22.54 -4.82 -10.10
CA THR A 58 -23.97 -5.13 -10.01
C THR A 58 -24.23 -6.58 -10.40
N GLN A 59 -25.36 -7.11 -9.95
CA GLN A 59 -25.78 -8.45 -10.32
C GLN A 59 -25.90 -8.59 -11.84
N GLY A 60 -25.14 -9.51 -12.44
CA GLY A 60 -25.17 -9.78 -13.87
C GLY A 60 -24.08 -9.07 -14.68
N GLU A 61 -23.33 -8.15 -14.10
CA GLU A 61 -22.09 -7.66 -14.74
C GLU A 61 -21.07 -8.79 -14.91
N LYS A 62 -20.32 -8.74 -16.00
CA LYS A 62 -19.35 -9.79 -16.41
C LYS A 62 -18.10 -9.16 -17.00
N GLY A 63 -17.09 -10.00 -17.23
CA GLY A 63 -15.84 -9.58 -17.83
C GLY A 63 -14.82 -9.10 -16.81
N PHE A 64 -14.92 -9.61 -15.57
CA PHE A 64 -14.02 -9.28 -14.47
C PHE A 64 -13.15 -10.47 -14.03
N GLU A 65 -13.21 -11.56 -14.79
CA GLU A 65 -12.44 -12.76 -14.54
C GLU A 65 -10.95 -12.44 -14.45
N LEU A 66 -10.26 -13.09 -13.53
CA LEU A 66 -8.82 -13.01 -13.31
C LEU A 66 -8.20 -14.39 -13.46
N PRO A 67 -6.89 -14.53 -13.70
CA PRO A 67 -6.24 -15.83 -13.86
C PRO A 67 -6.46 -16.81 -12.69
N TRP A 68 -6.87 -16.33 -11.55
CA TRP A 68 -7.10 -17.09 -10.31
C TRP A 68 -8.54 -17.05 -9.79
N ASP A 69 -9.44 -16.31 -10.44
CA ASP A 69 -10.82 -16.13 -10.00
C ASP A 69 -11.75 -15.85 -11.19
N ASP A 70 -12.64 -16.79 -11.48
CA ASP A 70 -13.60 -16.70 -12.59
C ASP A 70 -14.82 -15.83 -12.26
N SER A 71 -15.02 -15.46 -10.99
CA SER A 71 -16.20 -14.68 -10.54
C SER A 71 -15.87 -13.83 -9.30
N PRO A 72 -15.01 -12.83 -9.44
CA PRO A 72 -14.58 -12.03 -8.30
C PRO A 72 -15.75 -11.22 -7.72
N GLU A 73 -15.84 -11.23 -6.39
CA GLU A 73 -16.84 -10.43 -5.64
C GLU A 73 -16.62 -8.92 -5.84
N TYR A 74 -15.36 -8.52 -6.01
CA TYR A 74 -14.93 -7.14 -6.21
C TYR A 74 -13.96 -7.03 -7.38
N VAL A 75 -13.99 -5.90 -8.07
CA VAL A 75 -12.95 -5.59 -9.06
C VAL A 75 -11.97 -4.59 -8.44
N VAL A 76 -10.70 -4.97 -8.36
CA VAL A 76 -9.65 -4.14 -7.76
C VAL A 76 -8.73 -3.60 -8.85
N GLY A 77 -8.23 -2.38 -8.69
CA GLY A 77 -7.19 -1.82 -9.55
C GLY A 77 -7.70 -0.83 -10.61
N ASP A 78 -7.16 -0.91 -11.82
CA ASP A 78 -7.31 0.11 -12.86
C ASP A 78 -8.76 0.31 -13.33
N TYR A 79 -9.50 -0.79 -13.51
CA TYR A 79 -10.92 -0.71 -13.83
C TYR A 79 -11.70 0.05 -12.74
N ALA A 80 -11.50 -0.31 -11.47
CA ALA A 80 -12.17 0.33 -10.34
C ALA A 80 -11.83 1.83 -10.27
N ARG A 81 -10.57 2.19 -10.52
CA ARG A 81 -10.15 3.59 -10.57
C ARG A 81 -10.88 4.37 -11.67
N LYS A 82 -11.03 3.78 -12.86
CA LYS A 82 -11.81 4.41 -13.95
C LYS A 82 -13.27 4.59 -13.58
N GLN A 83 -13.86 3.55 -12.97
CA GLN A 83 -15.26 3.61 -12.52
C GLN A 83 -15.50 4.65 -11.42
N SER A 84 -14.47 5.08 -10.69
CA SER A 84 -14.65 6.10 -9.65
C SER A 84 -15.14 7.45 -10.18
N ALA A 85 -14.90 7.76 -11.45
CA ALA A 85 -15.40 8.95 -12.11
C ALA A 85 -16.88 8.81 -12.57
N ASP A 86 -17.25 7.62 -13.07
CA ASP A 86 -18.55 7.38 -13.69
C ASP A 86 -19.57 6.82 -12.70
N VAL A 87 -19.14 5.98 -11.75
CA VAL A 87 -19.99 5.28 -10.77
C VAL A 87 -19.39 5.38 -9.36
N PRO A 88 -19.23 6.60 -8.80
CA PRO A 88 -18.61 6.81 -7.50
C PRO A 88 -19.35 6.12 -6.36
N ASP A 89 -20.67 5.94 -6.47
CA ASP A 89 -21.51 5.29 -5.46
C ASP A 89 -21.22 3.78 -5.31
N ARG A 90 -20.51 3.18 -6.25
CA ARG A 90 -20.09 1.77 -6.23
C ARG A 90 -18.59 1.59 -6.19
N THR A 91 -17.84 2.67 -6.02
CA THR A 91 -16.38 2.62 -6.01
C THR A 91 -15.82 3.07 -4.67
N VAL A 92 -14.93 2.28 -4.12
CA VAL A 92 -14.19 2.59 -2.90
C VAL A 92 -12.79 3.03 -3.27
N GLY A 93 -12.44 4.25 -2.92
CA GLY A 93 -11.08 4.77 -2.91
C GLY A 93 -10.64 5.12 -1.49
N ALA A 94 -9.35 5.37 -1.31
CA ALA A 94 -8.77 5.84 -0.04
C ALA A 94 -9.11 4.98 1.20
N ALA A 95 -9.34 3.67 1.05
CA ALA A 95 -9.67 2.77 2.15
C ALA A 95 -8.63 2.80 3.28
N LYS A 96 -7.34 2.96 2.94
CA LYS A 96 -6.24 3.12 3.90
C LYS A 96 -6.45 4.32 4.84
N SER A 97 -6.89 5.46 4.31
CA SER A 97 -7.17 6.66 5.12
C SER A 97 -8.31 6.42 6.12
N TRP A 98 -9.30 5.59 5.74
CA TRP A 98 -10.38 5.20 6.64
C TRP A 98 -9.93 4.33 7.80
N LEU A 99 -8.83 3.56 7.66
CA LEU A 99 -8.25 2.80 8.78
C LEU A 99 -7.76 3.72 9.91
N ALA A 100 -7.34 4.95 9.62
CA ALA A 100 -6.93 5.95 10.59
C ALA A 100 -8.10 6.81 11.12
N HIS A 101 -9.31 6.67 10.57
CA HIS A 101 -10.44 7.52 10.91
C HIS A 101 -11.10 7.10 12.24
N HIS A 102 -10.74 7.78 13.33
CA HIS A 102 -11.14 7.42 14.71
C HIS A 102 -12.61 7.69 15.08
N ARG A 103 -13.40 8.34 14.20
CA ARG A 103 -14.81 8.70 14.47
C ARG A 103 -15.82 7.71 13.89
N VAL A 104 -15.36 6.63 13.26
CA VAL A 104 -16.22 5.61 12.66
C VAL A 104 -15.78 4.23 13.12
N ASP A 105 -16.72 3.28 13.13
CA ASP A 105 -16.38 1.87 13.29
C ASP A 105 -15.86 1.31 11.96
N ARG A 106 -14.59 1.00 11.92
CA ARG A 106 -13.84 0.60 10.71
C ARG A 106 -14.08 -0.85 10.32
N HIS A 107 -14.77 -1.62 11.15
CA HIS A 107 -15.26 -2.98 10.84
C HIS A 107 -16.66 -2.97 10.23
N GLN A 108 -17.41 -1.86 10.34
CA GLN A 108 -18.73 -1.77 9.73
C GLN A 108 -18.65 -1.49 8.23
N LYS A 109 -19.63 -1.96 7.49
CA LYS A 109 -19.81 -1.74 6.05
C LYS A 109 -20.25 -0.30 5.78
N ILE A 110 -19.28 0.61 5.67
CA ILE A 110 -19.54 2.06 5.51
C ILE A 110 -19.11 2.63 4.15
N LEU A 111 -18.33 1.86 3.37
CA LEU A 111 -17.79 2.31 2.08
C LEU A 111 -18.53 1.66 0.90
N PRO A 112 -18.80 2.42 -0.20
CA PRO A 112 -18.54 3.85 -0.38
C PRO A 112 -19.39 4.71 0.57
N TRP A 113 -18.80 5.77 1.14
CA TRP A 113 -19.44 6.55 2.22
C TRP A 113 -20.77 7.17 1.83
N ASN A 114 -20.83 7.79 0.65
CA ASN A 114 -22.03 8.49 0.15
C ASN A 114 -22.97 7.61 -0.66
N ALA A 115 -22.72 6.29 -0.75
CA ALA A 115 -23.55 5.39 -1.53
C ALA A 115 -24.99 5.32 -0.98
N PRO A 116 -26.00 5.22 -1.86
CA PRO A 116 -27.39 4.97 -1.48
C PRO A 116 -27.57 3.71 -0.62
N ALA A 117 -28.70 3.61 0.07
CA ALA A 117 -28.95 2.52 1.02
C ALA A 117 -29.13 1.14 0.35
N ASP A 118 -29.44 1.10 -0.93
CA ASP A 118 -29.60 -0.11 -1.75
C ASP A 118 -28.26 -0.62 -2.32
N VAL A 119 -27.17 0.14 -2.19
CA VAL A 119 -25.84 -0.31 -2.56
C VAL A 119 -25.22 -1.11 -1.41
N GLU A 120 -24.80 -2.34 -1.69
CA GLU A 120 -24.06 -3.12 -0.74
C GLU A 120 -22.72 -2.44 -0.44
N LYS A 121 -22.41 -2.24 0.85
CA LYS A 121 -21.19 -1.57 1.29
C LYS A 121 -20.17 -2.56 1.81
N ILE A 122 -18.92 -2.14 1.84
CA ILE A 122 -17.79 -2.89 2.41
C ILE A 122 -17.18 -2.11 3.58
N SER A 123 -16.53 -2.81 4.51
CA SER A 123 -15.78 -2.15 5.59
C SER A 123 -14.41 -1.66 5.11
N PRO A 124 -13.81 -0.64 5.73
CA PRO A 124 -12.43 -0.24 5.47
C PRO A 124 -11.42 -1.39 5.60
N VAL A 125 -11.60 -2.25 6.59
CA VAL A 125 -10.73 -3.42 6.83
C VAL A 125 -10.88 -4.43 5.70
N ASP A 126 -12.11 -4.75 5.28
CA ASP A 126 -12.36 -5.72 4.21
C ASP A 126 -11.91 -5.18 2.84
N ALA A 127 -12.09 -3.89 2.57
CA ALA A 127 -11.58 -3.25 1.35
C ALA A 127 -10.03 -3.30 1.29
N THR A 128 -9.37 -3.03 2.42
CA THR A 128 -7.92 -3.15 2.54
C THR A 128 -7.47 -4.59 2.36
N SER A 129 -8.19 -5.54 2.96
CA SER A 129 -7.92 -6.97 2.76
C SER A 129 -8.10 -7.40 1.31
N ALA A 130 -9.08 -6.85 0.58
CA ALA A 130 -9.30 -7.16 -0.83
C ALA A 130 -8.11 -6.72 -1.72
N PHE A 131 -7.52 -5.54 -1.46
CA PHE A 131 -6.30 -5.11 -2.14
C PHE A 131 -5.14 -6.08 -1.89
N LEU A 132 -4.91 -6.43 -0.63
CA LEU A 132 -3.83 -7.35 -0.26
C LEU A 132 -4.05 -8.75 -0.81
N LYS A 133 -5.29 -9.27 -0.81
CA LYS A 133 -5.65 -10.57 -1.43
C LYS A 133 -5.31 -10.59 -2.91
N HIS A 134 -5.58 -9.50 -3.63
CA HIS A 134 -5.24 -9.39 -5.05
C HIS A 134 -3.73 -9.48 -5.26
N LEU A 135 -2.92 -8.82 -4.41
CA LEU A 135 -1.46 -8.88 -4.47
C LEU A 135 -0.93 -10.28 -4.16
N VAL A 136 -1.48 -10.95 -3.14
CA VAL A 136 -1.13 -12.34 -2.78
C VAL A 136 -1.49 -13.31 -3.91
N ALA A 137 -2.65 -13.13 -4.54
CA ALA A 137 -3.08 -13.97 -5.66
C ALA A 137 -2.20 -13.73 -6.91
N ALA A 138 -1.82 -12.47 -7.18
CA ALA A 138 -0.87 -12.16 -8.27
C ALA A 138 0.50 -12.81 -8.05
N TRP A 139 0.98 -12.85 -6.80
CA TRP A 139 2.18 -13.61 -6.44
C TRP A 139 2.04 -15.09 -6.76
N GLY A 140 0.96 -15.74 -6.29
CA GLY A 140 0.71 -17.16 -6.53
C GLY A 140 0.57 -17.49 -8.02
N HIS A 141 0.07 -16.56 -8.83
CA HIS A 141 0.01 -16.70 -10.28
C HIS A 141 1.41 -16.65 -10.93
N GLN A 142 2.28 -15.74 -10.49
CA GLN A 142 3.64 -15.61 -11.02
C GLN A 142 4.58 -16.68 -10.46
N PHE A 143 4.40 -17.10 -9.21
CA PHE A 143 5.25 -18.07 -8.50
C PHE A 143 4.41 -19.24 -7.92
N PRO A 144 3.86 -20.12 -8.76
CA PRO A 144 2.92 -21.15 -8.31
C PRO A 144 3.51 -22.16 -7.33
N GLU A 145 4.85 -22.35 -7.34
CA GLU A 145 5.55 -23.28 -6.45
C GLU A 145 6.03 -22.61 -5.14
N VAL A 146 5.86 -21.28 -5.01
CA VAL A 146 6.40 -20.50 -3.88
C VAL A 146 5.26 -19.88 -3.07
N THR A 147 4.91 -20.51 -1.97
CA THR A 147 3.81 -20.06 -1.11
C THR A 147 4.11 -18.68 -0.49
N PHE A 148 3.24 -17.71 -0.70
CA PHE A 148 3.40 -16.34 -0.17
C PHE A 148 3.55 -16.30 1.35
N ALA A 149 2.72 -17.06 2.07
CA ALA A 149 2.72 -17.10 3.53
C ALA A 149 4.00 -17.71 4.15
N GLU A 150 4.85 -18.36 3.37
CA GLU A 150 6.13 -18.89 3.83
C GLU A 150 7.29 -17.91 3.62
N GLN A 151 7.05 -16.76 2.99
CA GLN A 151 8.08 -15.77 2.68
C GLN A 151 8.25 -14.75 3.81
N LYS A 152 9.38 -14.03 3.80
CA LYS A 152 9.59 -12.89 4.71
C LYS A 152 8.90 -11.67 4.15
N VAL A 153 7.82 -11.21 4.82
CA VAL A 153 6.99 -10.12 4.33
C VAL A 153 7.14 -8.87 5.17
N VAL A 154 7.31 -7.75 4.52
CA VAL A 154 7.32 -6.40 5.09
C VAL A 154 6.18 -5.60 4.45
N LEU A 155 5.31 -5.01 5.26
CA LEU A 155 4.21 -4.16 4.82
C LEU A 155 4.43 -2.75 5.35
N THR A 156 4.38 -1.73 4.48
CA THR A 156 4.56 -0.35 4.92
C THR A 156 3.28 0.25 5.49
N VAL A 157 3.46 1.12 6.48
CA VAL A 157 2.38 1.89 7.11
C VAL A 157 2.86 3.32 7.37
N PRO A 158 1.97 4.33 7.36
CA PRO A 158 2.32 5.68 7.76
C PRO A 158 2.89 5.73 9.18
N ALA A 159 3.89 6.58 9.41
CA ALA A 159 4.44 6.79 10.75
C ALA A 159 3.39 7.38 11.71
N SER A 160 2.41 8.09 11.16
CA SER A 160 1.27 8.70 11.88
C SER A 160 0.17 7.72 12.30
N PHE A 161 0.19 6.46 11.81
CA PHE A 161 -0.79 5.46 12.24
C PHE A 161 -0.64 5.16 13.73
N ASP A 162 -1.74 5.33 14.47
CA ASP A 162 -1.84 4.93 15.87
C ASP A 162 -1.87 3.39 16.01
N ALA A 163 -1.83 2.90 17.24
CA ALA A 163 -1.84 1.48 17.54
C ALA A 163 -3.08 0.77 16.94
N SER A 164 -4.24 1.45 16.95
CA SER A 164 -5.49 0.90 16.42
C SER A 164 -5.45 0.76 14.88
N ALA A 165 -4.97 1.78 14.17
CA ALA A 165 -4.84 1.73 12.70
C ALA A 165 -3.82 0.66 12.27
N ARG A 166 -2.72 0.50 13.03
CA ARG A 166 -1.73 -0.57 12.81
C ARG A 166 -2.33 -1.96 13.01
N GLU A 167 -3.13 -2.14 14.05
CA GLU A 167 -3.80 -3.42 14.33
C GLU A 167 -4.84 -3.77 13.26
N LEU A 168 -5.63 -2.79 12.80
CA LEU A 168 -6.57 -2.98 11.71
C LEU A 168 -5.89 -3.32 10.38
N THR A 169 -4.71 -2.72 10.12
CA THR A 169 -3.88 -3.08 8.97
C THR A 169 -3.37 -4.51 9.10
N ARG A 170 -2.95 -4.91 10.31
CA ARG A 170 -2.52 -6.28 10.59
C ARG A 170 -3.67 -7.28 10.38
N ASP A 171 -4.85 -6.99 10.89
CA ASP A 171 -6.05 -7.84 10.71
C ASP A 171 -6.38 -7.99 9.21
N ALA A 172 -6.41 -6.91 8.44
CA ALA A 172 -6.63 -6.94 7.00
C ALA A 172 -5.57 -7.80 6.27
N ALA A 173 -4.30 -7.69 6.67
CA ALA A 173 -3.19 -8.42 6.09
C ALA A 173 -3.27 -9.94 6.38
N ILE A 174 -3.56 -10.32 7.63
CA ILE A 174 -3.75 -11.74 8.01
C ILE A 174 -4.94 -12.35 7.23
N ARG A 175 -6.06 -11.64 7.13
CA ARG A 175 -7.22 -12.07 6.33
C ARG A 175 -6.90 -12.21 4.83
N ALA A 176 -5.91 -11.48 4.35
CA ALA A 176 -5.43 -11.56 2.97
C ALA A 176 -4.47 -12.73 2.73
N GLY A 177 -3.99 -13.40 3.77
CA GLY A 177 -3.06 -14.53 3.66
C GLY A 177 -1.60 -14.17 3.85
N LEU A 178 -1.28 -13.01 4.43
CA LEU A 178 0.09 -12.71 4.86
C LEU A 178 0.48 -13.60 6.07
N PRO A 179 1.77 -13.95 6.22
CA PRO A 179 2.24 -14.70 7.38
C PRO A 179 2.01 -13.91 8.68
N GLU A 180 1.72 -14.59 9.80
CA GLU A 180 1.45 -13.91 11.07
C GLU A 180 2.65 -13.10 11.60
N ASP A 181 3.87 -13.50 11.25
CA ASP A 181 5.13 -12.87 11.65
C ASP A 181 5.60 -11.76 10.69
N PHE A 182 4.74 -11.28 9.77
CA PHE A 182 5.10 -10.18 8.89
C PHE A 182 5.44 -8.90 9.67
N ILE A 183 6.32 -8.10 9.09
CA ILE A 183 6.81 -6.86 9.72
C ILE A 183 6.00 -5.66 9.20
N LEU A 184 5.46 -4.85 10.13
CA LEU A 184 4.99 -3.50 9.79
C LEU A 184 6.16 -2.53 9.87
N LEU A 185 6.52 -1.94 8.73
CA LEU A 185 7.59 -0.95 8.62
C LEU A 185 6.99 0.43 8.35
N GLU A 186 7.50 1.46 9.01
CA GLU A 186 7.04 2.82 8.72
C GLU A 186 7.55 3.32 7.37
N GLU A 187 6.68 3.94 6.57
CA GLU A 187 6.99 4.48 5.23
C GLU A 187 8.25 5.35 5.20
N PRO A 188 8.46 6.30 6.14
CA PRO A 188 9.69 7.09 6.14
C PRO A 188 10.95 6.26 6.48
N GLN A 189 10.82 5.16 7.22
CA GLN A 189 11.94 4.22 7.43
C GLN A 189 12.25 3.45 6.16
N ALA A 190 11.22 3.00 5.45
CA ALA A 190 11.39 2.33 4.16
C ALA A 190 12.07 3.25 3.14
N ALA A 191 11.65 4.53 3.06
CA ALA A 191 12.28 5.53 2.22
C ALA A 191 13.75 5.77 2.57
N LEU A 192 14.07 5.84 3.87
CA LEU A 192 15.44 5.97 4.35
C LEU A 192 16.30 4.75 3.97
N TYR A 193 15.77 3.53 4.15
CA TYR A 193 16.47 2.30 3.74
C TYR A 193 16.69 2.24 2.23
N SER A 194 15.72 2.66 1.43
CA SER A 194 15.87 2.79 -0.02
C SER A 194 17.00 3.75 -0.39
N TRP A 195 17.06 4.91 0.26
CA TRP A 195 18.15 5.88 0.06
C TRP A 195 19.51 5.31 0.46
N LEU A 196 19.61 4.63 1.60
CA LEU A 196 20.84 3.96 2.04
C LEU A 196 21.29 2.89 1.03
N HIS A 197 20.36 2.07 0.54
CA HIS A 197 20.64 1.06 -0.47
C HIS A 197 21.16 1.68 -1.78
N GLN A 198 20.52 2.72 -2.27
CA GLN A 198 20.91 3.40 -3.51
C GLN A 198 22.25 4.14 -3.39
N THR A 199 22.54 4.72 -2.24
CA THR A 199 23.80 5.46 -2.01
C THR A 199 24.96 4.54 -1.65
N GLY A 200 24.69 3.33 -1.15
CA GLY A 200 25.70 2.43 -0.61
C GLY A 200 26.58 3.16 0.42
N ASP A 201 27.83 2.79 0.57
CA ASP A 201 28.74 3.43 1.56
C ASP A 201 28.96 4.95 1.37
N ARG A 202 28.53 5.52 0.25
CA ARG A 202 28.67 6.96 -0.02
C ARG A 202 27.81 7.80 0.94
N TRP A 203 26.73 7.27 1.53
CA TRP A 203 25.88 8.02 2.45
C TRP A 203 26.68 8.59 3.63
N ARG A 204 27.71 7.87 4.11
CA ARG A 204 28.61 8.33 5.20
C ARG A 204 29.44 9.57 4.83
N LYS A 205 29.53 9.89 3.52
CA LYS A 205 30.20 11.10 3.02
C LYS A 205 29.22 12.23 2.73
N LEU A 206 27.92 11.94 2.72
CA LEU A 206 26.86 12.91 2.42
C LEU A 206 26.29 13.56 3.69
N VAL A 207 26.51 12.96 4.86
CA VAL A 207 26.02 13.46 6.14
C VAL A 207 27.13 13.50 7.19
N ASN A 208 27.01 14.42 8.14
CA ASN A 208 27.91 14.57 9.28
C ASN A 208 27.18 14.34 10.58
N VAL A 209 27.91 14.06 11.64
CA VAL A 209 27.36 14.00 13.02
C VAL A 209 26.65 15.31 13.34
N ASN A 210 25.45 15.22 13.88
CA ASN A 210 24.49 16.29 14.18
C ASN A 210 23.73 16.87 12.98
N ASP A 211 23.94 16.39 11.76
CA ASP A 211 23.04 16.72 10.66
C ASP A 211 21.63 16.16 10.92
N ALA A 212 20.64 16.75 10.27
CA ALA A 212 19.26 16.29 10.27
C ALA A 212 18.82 15.98 8.83
N ILE A 213 18.27 14.79 8.65
CA ILE A 213 17.65 14.34 7.41
C ILE A 213 16.15 14.54 7.56
N LEU A 214 15.54 15.32 6.68
CA LEU A 214 14.09 15.44 6.58
C LEU A 214 13.58 14.48 5.52
N VAL A 215 12.76 13.51 5.92
CA VAL A 215 12.00 12.67 5.00
C VAL A 215 10.66 13.34 4.77
N VAL A 216 10.37 13.65 3.50
CA VAL A 216 9.11 14.26 3.05
C VAL A 216 8.40 13.23 2.20
N ASP A 217 7.31 12.67 2.70
CA ASP A 217 6.48 11.70 2.01
C ASP A 217 5.18 12.37 1.56
N ILE A 218 5.02 12.57 0.26
CA ILE A 218 3.84 13.20 -0.35
C ILE A 218 3.10 12.10 -1.12
N GLY A 219 2.09 11.52 -0.47
CA GLY A 219 1.21 10.53 -1.06
C GLY A 219 0.04 11.14 -1.84
N GLY A 220 -0.91 10.31 -2.28
CA GLY A 220 -2.14 10.77 -2.94
C GLY A 220 -3.04 11.58 -1.99
N GLY A 221 -3.29 11.07 -0.79
CA GLY A 221 -4.19 11.68 0.19
C GLY A 221 -3.52 12.44 1.33
N THR A 222 -2.21 12.26 1.55
CA THR A 222 -1.52 12.74 2.76
C THR A 222 -0.11 13.20 2.48
N THR A 223 0.41 14.04 3.37
CA THR A 223 1.83 14.40 3.44
C THR A 223 2.33 14.14 4.85
N ASP A 224 3.37 13.34 4.97
CA ASP A 224 4.02 12.99 6.21
C ASP A 224 5.47 13.53 6.24
N LEU A 225 5.86 14.12 7.38
CA LEU A 225 7.19 14.66 7.60
C LEU A 225 7.86 13.92 8.74
N THR A 226 9.06 13.40 8.51
CA THR A 226 9.84 12.70 9.55
C THR A 226 11.25 13.26 9.61
N LEU A 227 11.70 13.58 10.82
CA LEU A 227 13.05 14.09 11.08
C LEU A 227 13.93 12.97 11.65
N VAL A 228 15.04 12.72 10.98
CA VAL A 228 16.06 11.74 11.38
C VAL A 228 17.35 12.50 11.70
N LYS A 229 17.88 12.31 12.91
CA LYS A 229 19.16 12.89 13.33
C LYS A 229 20.29 11.92 13.04
N VAL A 230 21.38 12.45 12.53
CA VAL A 230 22.65 11.74 12.41
C VAL A 230 23.41 11.87 13.72
N SER A 231 23.68 10.74 14.36
CA SER A 231 24.47 10.64 15.58
C SER A 231 25.69 9.74 15.38
N GLU A 232 26.57 9.70 16.34
CA GLU A 232 27.69 8.77 16.38
C GLU A 232 27.57 7.91 17.63
N GLU A 233 27.65 6.61 17.46
CA GLU A 233 27.71 5.65 18.54
C GLU A 233 28.87 4.67 18.30
N SER A 234 29.77 4.56 19.26
CA SER A 234 30.95 3.66 19.18
C SER A 234 31.86 3.89 17.96
N GLY A 235 31.91 5.13 17.44
CA GLY A 235 32.72 5.49 16.27
C GLY A 235 32.04 5.25 14.92
N GLU A 236 30.79 4.83 14.92
CA GLU A 236 29.98 4.64 13.72
C GLU A 236 28.81 5.64 13.65
N LEU A 237 28.47 6.09 12.42
CA LEU A 237 27.31 6.93 12.20
C LEU A 237 26.02 6.13 12.39
N GLU A 238 25.15 6.67 13.20
CA GLU A 238 23.80 6.14 13.46
C GLU A 238 22.73 7.12 12.98
N LEU A 239 21.65 6.60 12.40
CA LEU A 239 20.48 7.36 11.97
C LEU A 239 19.33 7.12 12.94
N LYS A 240 18.99 8.14 13.73
CA LYS A 240 17.96 8.03 14.78
C LYS A 240 16.79 8.94 14.50
N ARG A 241 15.59 8.37 14.35
CA ARG A 241 14.37 9.16 14.23
C ARG A 241 14.13 9.97 15.50
N THR A 242 13.98 11.29 15.35
CA THR A 242 13.81 12.22 16.48
C THR A 242 12.42 12.81 16.56
N ALA A 243 11.74 12.97 15.42
CA ALA A 243 10.38 13.52 15.39
C ALA A 243 9.59 12.99 14.19
N VAL A 244 8.27 12.89 14.37
CA VAL A 244 7.29 12.67 13.30
C VAL A 244 6.31 13.84 13.36
N GLY A 245 6.07 14.47 12.22
CA GLY A 245 5.10 15.55 12.09
C GLY A 245 3.67 15.06 12.26
N ASN A 246 2.74 15.99 12.47
CA ASN A 246 1.33 15.67 12.38
C ASN A 246 0.98 15.23 10.97
N HIS A 247 0.11 14.25 10.87
CA HIS A 247 -0.43 13.77 9.61
C HIS A 247 -1.21 14.89 8.89
N LEU A 248 -0.75 15.31 7.72
CA LEU A 248 -1.42 16.32 6.92
C LEU A 248 -2.32 15.62 5.91
N LEU A 249 -3.63 15.84 5.99
CA LEU A 249 -4.62 15.31 5.05
C LEU A 249 -4.63 16.14 3.74
N VAL A 250 -3.45 16.33 3.16
CA VAL A 250 -3.20 17.05 1.91
C VAL A 250 -2.17 16.27 1.11
N GLY A 251 -2.53 15.87 -0.08
CA GLY A 251 -1.69 15.11 -0.99
C GLY A 251 -1.99 15.40 -2.46
N GLY A 252 -1.55 14.53 -3.36
CA GLY A 252 -1.72 14.66 -4.80
C GLY A 252 -3.17 14.86 -5.23
N ASP A 253 -4.11 14.14 -4.63
CA ASP A 253 -5.55 14.25 -4.94
C ASP A 253 -6.09 15.67 -4.69
N ASN A 254 -5.58 16.36 -3.65
CA ASN A 254 -5.94 17.75 -3.37
C ASN A 254 -5.31 18.73 -4.38
N MET A 255 -4.10 18.41 -4.86
CA MET A 255 -3.43 19.20 -5.90
C MET A 255 -4.19 19.09 -7.22
N ASP A 256 -4.59 17.87 -7.60
CA ASP A 256 -5.41 17.61 -8.80
C ASP A 256 -6.76 18.32 -8.73
N LEU A 257 -7.44 18.27 -7.56
CA LEU A 257 -8.69 18.96 -7.34
C LEU A 257 -8.53 20.49 -7.46
N ALA A 258 -7.47 21.07 -6.87
CA ALA A 258 -7.19 22.49 -6.97
C ALA A 258 -6.92 22.90 -8.43
N LEU A 259 -6.20 22.09 -9.19
CA LEU A 259 -5.95 22.34 -10.61
C LEU A 259 -7.24 22.25 -11.44
N ALA A 260 -8.08 21.25 -11.17
CA ALA A 260 -9.36 21.11 -11.84
C ALA A 260 -10.28 22.32 -11.62
N HIS A 261 -10.32 22.88 -10.40
CA HIS A 261 -11.07 24.10 -10.10
C HIS A 261 -10.53 25.36 -10.80
N GLN A 262 -9.24 25.39 -11.13
CA GLN A 262 -8.67 26.50 -11.89
C GLN A 262 -8.92 26.38 -13.40
N ALA A 263 -9.14 25.15 -13.89
CA ALA A 263 -9.34 24.88 -15.31
C ALA A 263 -10.83 24.93 -15.73
N ALA A 264 -11.75 24.90 -14.76
CA ALA A 264 -13.21 25.00 -14.98
C ALA A 264 -13.68 26.45 -15.00
#